data_94756206e0e83b0318cf2e47e34e9b69
#
_entry.id   94756206e0e83b0318cf2e47e34e9b69
#
_cell.length_a   1.000
_cell.length_b   1.000
_cell.length_c   1.000
_cell.angle_alpha   90.00
_cell.angle_beta   90.00
_cell.angle_gamma   90.00
#
_symmetry.space_group_name_H-M   'P 1'
#
loop_
_entity.id
_entity.type
_entity.pdbx_description
1 polymer ?
#
loop_
_entity_poly.entity_id
_entity_poly.type
_entity_poly.pdbx_seq_one_letter_code
_entity_poly.pdbx_strand_id
1 'polypeptide(L)'
;MEAHQLPSGTYLEQNKYYIERVLGDGGFGITYLGYDVKLQRKVAIKEFYMRGYCYRNPGDPNVYTEAGEKRENFEKMKRQYIEEGRVLAALGEQPGVVNVYTFIEENNTAYLVMDFVEGQSLDAYVKGRGGRLSVSETLAIMRPVIRALAGVHKRGVIHRDISPDNIMITHDRKVKLIDFGAARMYGNYNYLRVQKGGYSPIEQVTPGAQIGPYSDVYALCATMYTCMTGVKVPHAVERAKQDRLVPPSAMGLVIAPQEEAVLMQGLAIDPAQRYANAEQLYQALYETSMEQTGSVSMMTHSGISQMLADMQEDRKKQAHRKKQIGMVCGIVLLLGIGTFIYFQRTRNGDETTAASEATTQQILQTEIDASPMEEVDCTAYAQEFYDLCAKQHEAKGNTLTQRDEFTVAAKETAAKSAALVYTSMDELNAALTEIGNQAIATYKIPNTGWVTYTFSLKEDVATVKQALDTYIAQMNEENQGTVDLDNCAYLGVSVARAQDGTYFWAVFYQ
;
A
#
# COMPACT_ATOMS: atom_id res chain seq x y z
N MET A 1 0.16 -29.74 -16.28
CA MET A 1 0.20 -29.28 -14.89
C MET A 1 1.68 -29.17 -14.53
N GLU A 2 2.14 -28.00 -14.11
CA GLU A 2 3.53 -27.83 -13.71
C GLU A 2 3.73 -28.36 -12.28
N ALA A 3 4.92 -28.87 -11.97
CA ALA A 3 5.20 -29.56 -10.72
C ALA A 3 4.94 -28.74 -9.44
N HIS A 4 4.95 -27.43 -9.54
CA HIS A 4 4.72 -26.50 -8.42
C HIS A 4 3.24 -26.16 -8.17
N GLN A 5 2.32 -26.58 -9.04
CA GLN A 5 0.88 -26.36 -8.91
C GLN A 5 0.24 -27.46 -8.06
N LEU A 6 -0.81 -27.12 -7.30
CA LEU A 6 -1.62 -28.12 -6.61
C LEU A 6 -2.27 -29.07 -7.62
N PRO A 7 -2.24 -30.38 -7.37
CA PRO A 7 -2.95 -31.34 -8.21
C PRO A 7 -4.46 -31.07 -8.23
N SER A 8 -5.10 -31.30 -9.38
CA SER A 8 -6.57 -31.42 -9.44
C SER A 8 -7.01 -32.55 -8.49
N GLY A 9 -8.07 -32.33 -7.75
CA GLY A 9 -8.53 -33.29 -6.74
C GLY A 9 -8.03 -32.96 -5.33
N THR A 10 -7.16 -31.95 -5.15
CA THR A 10 -6.73 -31.53 -3.82
C THR A 10 -7.90 -30.89 -3.05
N TYR A 11 -8.07 -31.28 -1.80
CA TYR A 11 -9.03 -30.68 -0.88
C TYR A 11 -8.32 -29.77 0.11
N LEU A 12 -8.99 -28.68 0.50
CA LEU A 12 -8.55 -27.72 1.52
C LEU A 12 -9.61 -27.56 2.60
N GLU A 13 -9.21 -27.07 3.79
CA GLU A 13 -10.07 -26.78 4.93
C GLU A 13 -11.02 -27.94 5.27
N GLN A 14 -10.43 -29.12 5.62
CA GLN A 14 -11.20 -30.33 5.99
C GLN A 14 -12.23 -30.75 4.93
N ASN A 15 -11.84 -30.75 3.68
CA ASN A 15 -12.65 -31.09 2.51
C ASN A 15 -13.79 -30.12 2.18
N LYS A 16 -13.72 -28.89 2.66
CA LYS A 16 -14.70 -27.85 2.35
C LYS A 16 -14.54 -27.30 0.94
N TYR A 17 -13.29 -27.15 0.47
CA TYR A 17 -12.98 -26.66 -0.85
C TYR A 17 -12.24 -27.72 -1.67
N TYR A 18 -12.63 -27.85 -2.93
CA TYR A 18 -12.04 -28.77 -3.89
C TYR A 18 -11.34 -27.97 -4.99
N ILE A 19 -10.08 -28.30 -5.31
CA ILE A 19 -9.32 -27.71 -6.43
C ILE A 19 -9.65 -28.46 -7.73
N GLU A 20 -10.17 -27.74 -8.72
CA GLU A 20 -10.47 -28.33 -10.03
C GLU A 20 -9.29 -28.16 -11.01
N ARG A 21 -8.88 -26.91 -11.26
CA ARG A 21 -7.81 -26.58 -12.21
C ARG A 21 -7.21 -25.21 -11.97
N VAL A 22 -6.05 -24.96 -12.56
CA VAL A 22 -5.40 -23.65 -12.56
C VAL A 22 -6.16 -22.68 -13.47
N LEU A 23 -6.37 -21.45 -12.99
CA LEU A 23 -6.89 -20.31 -13.75
C LEU A 23 -5.78 -19.38 -14.19
N GLY A 24 -4.76 -19.18 -13.36
CA GLY A 24 -3.63 -18.31 -13.61
C GLY A 24 -2.46 -18.66 -12.70
N ASP A 25 -1.26 -18.41 -13.19
CA ASP A 25 -0.01 -18.70 -12.50
C ASP A 25 0.95 -17.53 -12.68
N GLY A 26 1.12 -16.74 -11.61
CA GLY A 26 1.89 -15.50 -11.58
C GLY A 26 3.10 -15.56 -10.64
N GLY A 27 3.90 -14.49 -10.62
CA GLY A 27 5.11 -14.41 -9.78
C GLY A 27 4.84 -14.47 -8.27
N PHE A 28 3.65 -14.04 -7.84
CA PHE A 28 3.28 -13.91 -6.42
C PHE A 28 2.16 -14.85 -5.99
N GLY A 29 1.70 -15.75 -6.85
CA GLY A 29 0.66 -16.70 -6.49
C GLY A 29 0.04 -17.41 -7.66
N ILE A 30 -0.66 -18.50 -7.32
CA ILE A 30 -1.36 -19.35 -8.28
C ILE A 30 -2.85 -19.24 -7.97
N THR A 31 -3.67 -18.99 -8.99
CA THR A 31 -5.12 -18.95 -8.84
C THR A 31 -5.75 -20.19 -9.43
N TYR A 32 -6.60 -20.82 -8.67
CA TYR A 32 -7.31 -22.05 -9.06
C TYR A 32 -8.81 -21.78 -9.19
N LEU A 33 -9.46 -22.49 -10.10
CA LEU A 33 -10.88 -22.79 -10.03
C LEU A 33 -11.08 -23.88 -9.00
N GLY A 34 -11.97 -23.66 -8.07
CA GLY A 34 -12.38 -24.64 -7.09
C GLY A 34 -13.89 -24.63 -6.83
N TYR A 35 -14.32 -25.50 -5.95
CA TYR A 35 -15.71 -25.60 -5.50
C TYR A 35 -15.79 -25.54 -3.97
N ASP A 36 -16.74 -24.74 -3.47
CA ASP A 36 -17.25 -24.92 -2.11
C ASP A 36 -18.19 -26.13 -2.12
N VAL A 37 -17.74 -27.24 -1.54
CA VAL A 37 -18.44 -28.54 -1.58
C VAL A 37 -19.79 -28.46 -0.88
N LYS A 38 -19.88 -27.70 0.23
CA LYS A 38 -21.13 -27.57 1.00
C LYS A 38 -22.15 -26.68 0.32
N LEU A 39 -21.69 -25.55 -0.23
CA LEU A 39 -22.56 -24.57 -0.91
C LEU A 39 -22.75 -24.89 -2.39
N GLN A 40 -22.10 -25.94 -2.93
CA GLN A 40 -22.19 -26.37 -4.33
C GLN A 40 -21.98 -25.23 -5.32
N ARG A 41 -21.02 -24.36 -5.04
CA ARG A 41 -20.70 -23.19 -5.89
C ARG A 41 -19.24 -23.15 -6.30
N LYS A 42 -18.99 -22.61 -7.49
CA LYS A 42 -17.63 -22.31 -7.94
C LYS A 42 -17.02 -21.19 -7.11
N VAL A 43 -15.74 -21.32 -6.81
CA VAL A 43 -14.92 -20.30 -6.14
C VAL A 43 -13.59 -20.13 -6.87
N ALA A 44 -12.99 -18.96 -6.78
CA ALA A 44 -11.60 -18.75 -7.11
C ALA A 44 -10.77 -18.88 -5.82
N ILE A 45 -9.70 -19.65 -5.89
CA ILE A 45 -8.80 -19.89 -4.75
C ILE A 45 -7.42 -19.41 -5.16
N LYS A 46 -6.96 -18.32 -4.57
CA LYS A 46 -5.63 -17.75 -4.84
C LYS A 46 -4.67 -18.24 -3.75
N GLU A 47 -3.65 -18.97 -4.16
CA GLU A 47 -2.58 -19.47 -3.31
C GLU A 47 -1.43 -18.46 -3.26
N PHE A 48 -0.89 -18.20 -2.07
CA PHE A 48 0.36 -17.52 -1.91
C PHE A 48 1.51 -18.44 -2.31
N TYR A 49 2.15 -18.17 -3.45
CA TYR A 49 3.28 -18.94 -3.96
C TYR A 49 4.30 -18.00 -4.61
N MET A 50 5.49 -17.90 -4.02
CA MET A 50 6.53 -17.01 -4.50
C MET A 50 7.60 -17.77 -5.27
N ARG A 51 7.60 -17.62 -6.57
CA ARG A 51 8.63 -18.20 -7.42
C ARG A 51 10.02 -17.69 -7.02
N GLY A 52 10.98 -18.63 -6.87
CA GLY A 52 12.35 -18.33 -6.45
C GLY A 52 12.58 -18.27 -4.94
N TYR A 53 11.53 -18.20 -4.13
CA TYR A 53 11.61 -18.26 -2.66
C TYR A 53 11.08 -19.57 -2.09
N CYS A 54 10.18 -20.22 -2.80
CA CYS A 54 9.61 -21.49 -2.39
C CYS A 54 9.54 -22.48 -3.55
N TYR A 55 9.33 -23.74 -3.20
CA TYR A 55 9.15 -24.84 -4.15
C TYR A 55 8.12 -25.85 -3.60
N ARG A 56 7.62 -26.70 -4.48
CA ARG A 56 6.74 -27.82 -4.16
C ARG A 56 7.26 -29.08 -4.82
N ASN A 57 7.22 -30.20 -4.11
CA ASN A 57 7.55 -31.50 -4.69
C ASN A 57 6.35 -32.04 -5.49
N PRO A 58 6.58 -32.74 -6.60
CA PRO A 58 5.50 -33.32 -7.37
C PRO A 58 4.60 -34.21 -6.55
N GLY A 59 3.28 -33.96 -6.54
CA GLY A 59 2.29 -34.72 -5.80
C GLY A 59 2.14 -34.39 -4.31
N ASP A 60 3.00 -33.51 -3.77
CA ASP A 60 2.92 -33.04 -2.39
C ASP A 60 2.19 -31.69 -2.35
N PRO A 61 1.13 -31.50 -1.55
CA PRO A 61 0.47 -30.20 -1.46
C PRO A 61 1.30 -29.14 -0.72
N ASN A 62 2.29 -29.54 0.09
CA ASN A 62 3.05 -28.64 0.93
C ASN A 62 4.03 -27.77 0.14
N VAL A 63 4.13 -26.51 0.55
CA VAL A 63 5.14 -25.55 0.08
C VAL A 63 6.36 -25.64 0.98
N TYR A 64 7.54 -25.64 0.39
CA TYR A 64 8.83 -25.69 1.06
C TYR A 64 9.66 -24.48 0.71
N THR A 65 10.51 -24.06 1.63
CA THR A 65 11.48 -22.98 1.46
C THR A 65 12.87 -23.48 1.82
N GLU A 66 13.90 -22.96 1.17
CA GLU A 66 15.27 -23.14 1.64
C GLU A 66 15.45 -22.45 2.99
N ALA A 67 16.37 -22.97 3.80
CA ALA A 67 16.68 -22.37 5.11
C ALA A 67 17.37 -21.00 4.96
N GLY A 68 17.31 -20.17 6.01
CA GLY A 68 17.91 -18.84 6.07
C GLY A 68 16.99 -17.77 5.50
N GLU A 69 17.57 -16.76 4.88
CA GLU A 69 16.90 -15.53 4.43
C GLU A 69 15.68 -15.77 3.53
N LYS A 70 15.74 -16.75 2.63
CA LYS A 70 14.60 -17.07 1.76
C LYS A 70 13.37 -17.49 2.57
N ARG A 71 13.55 -18.28 3.64
CA ARG A 71 12.48 -18.69 4.53
C ARG A 71 11.90 -17.51 5.30
N GLU A 72 12.76 -16.66 5.85
CA GLU A 72 12.32 -15.48 6.61
C GLU A 72 11.50 -14.54 5.73
N ASN A 73 12.00 -14.24 4.52
CA ASN A 73 11.31 -13.42 3.53
C ASN A 73 9.96 -14.04 3.13
N PHE A 74 9.92 -15.35 2.86
CA PHE A 74 8.69 -16.06 2.53
C PHE A 74 7.65 -15.94 3.65
N GLU A 75 8.05 -16.20 4.91
CA GLU A 75 7.14 -16.12 6.07
C GLU A 75 6.67 -14.68 6.33
N LYS A 76 7.55 -13.68 6.17
CA LYS A 76 7.18 -12.26 6.26
C LYS A 76 6.10 -11.93 5.22
N MET A 77 6.30 -12.33 3.98
CA MET A 77 5.38 -12.04 2.89
C MET A 77 4.08 -12.84 2.97
N LYS A 78 4.12 -14.08 3.47
CA LYS A 78 2.92 -14.86 3.76
C LYS A 78 2.04 -14.17 4.81
N ARG A 79 2.63 -13.69 5.91
CA ARG A 79 1.88 -12.91 6.91
C ARG A 79 1.24 -11.66 6.31
N GLN A 80 1.95 -10.95 5.44
CA GLN A 80 1.41 -9.79 4.74
C GLN A 80 0.22 -10.16 3.85
N TYR A 81 0.34 -11.24 3.10
CA TYR A 81 -0.74 -11.76 2.25
C TYR A 81 -2.01 -12.10 3.05
N ILE A 82 -1.85 -12.69 4.25
CA ILE A 82 -2.96 -13.00 5.15
C ILE A 82 -3.62 -11.71 5.66
N GLU A 83 -2.83 -10.71 6.07
CA GLU A 83 -3.38 -9.41 6.51
C GLU A 83 -4.14 -8.70 5.38
N GLU A 84 -3.66 -8.77 4.14
CA GLU A 84 -4.39 -8.29 2.96
C GLU A 84 -5.73 -9.00 2.82
N GLY A 85 -5.73 -10.32 2.94
CA GLY A 85 -6.95 -11.11 2.90
C GLY A 85 -7.96 -10.70 3.98
N ARG A 86 -7.50 -10.39 5.20
CA ARG A 86 -8.35 -9.89 6.30
C ARG A 86 -8.97 -8.53 5.98
N VAL A 87 -8.18 -7.60 5.45
CA VAL A 87 -8.66 -6.28 5.02
C VAL A 87 -9.74 -6.43 3.94
N LEU A 88 -9.54 -7.33 2.99
CA LEU A 88 -10.51 -7.59 1.92
C LEU A 88 -11.79 -8.23 2.43
N ALA A 89 -11.70 -9.21 3.30
CA ALA A 89 -12.86 -9.83 3.93
C ALA A 89 -13.66 -8.80 4.76
N ALA A 90 -12.98 -7.85 5.40
CA ALA A 90 -13.62 -6.77 6.16
C ALA A 90 -14.30 -5.71 5.26
N LEU A 91 -13.96 -5.62 3.97
CA LEU A 91 -14.69 -4.77 3.03
C LEU A 91 -16.16 -5.23 2.85
N GLY A 92 -16.44 -6.51 3.09
CA GLY A 92 -17.76 -7.09 2.86
C GLY A 92 -18.22 -6.96 1.42
N GLU A 93 -19.52 -7.03 1.18
CA GLU A 93 -20.09 -6.87 -0.15
C GLU A 93 -19.96 -5.41 -0.63
N GLN A 94 -19.05 -5.19 -1.59
CA GLN A 94 -18.91 -3.93 -2.31
C GLN A 94 -19.33 -4.15 -3.77
N PRO A 95 -20.38 -3.48 -4.26
CA PRO A 95 -20.81 -3.61 -5.66
C PRO A 95 -19.66 -3.35 -6.64
N GLY A 96 -19.49 -4.24 -7.62
CA GLY A 96 -18.41 -4.13 -8.60
C GLY A 96 -17.03 -4.61 -8.14
N VAL A 97 -16.92 -5.14 -6.92
CA VAL A 97 -15.70 -5.75 -6.38
C VAL A 97 -15.94 -7.27 -6.21
N VAL A 98 -14.89 -8.05 -6.38
CA VAL A 98 -14.91 -9.48 -6.03
C VAL A 98 -15.04 -9.64 -4.52
N ASN A 99 -15.91 -10.54 -4.09
CA ASN A 99 -16.13 -10.80 -2.67
C ASN A 99 -15.16 -11.87 -2.16
N VAL A 100 -14.47 -11.60 -1.05
CA VAL A 100 -13.60 -12.56 -0.37
C VAL A 100 -14.40 -13.24 0.74
N TYR A 101 -14.44 -14.57 0.71
CA TYR A 101 -15.21 -15.38 1.66
C TYR A 101 -14.44 -15.75 2.91
N THR A 102 -13.18 -16.18 2.72
CA THR A 102 -12.31 -16.63 3.80
C THR A 102 -10.85 -16.70 3.33
N PHE A 103 -9.96 -16.83 4.28
CA PHE A 103 -8.58 -17.25 4.03
C PHE A 103 -8.29 -18.56 4.78
N ILE A 104 -7.39 -19.37 4.24
CA ILE A 104 -7.02 -20.68 4.77
C ILE A 104 -5.50 -20.69 4.92
N GLU A 105 -5.01 -21.10 6.09
CA GLU A 105 -3.59 -21.38 6.32
C GLU A 105 -3.40 -22.90 6.37
N GLU A 106 -2.87 -23.48 5.30
CA GLU A 106 -2.64 -24.92 5.15
C GLU A 106 -1.47 -25.16 4.18
N ASN A 107 -0.90 -26.36 4.18
CA ASN A 107 0.20 -26.74 3.27
C ASN A 107 1.43 -25.80 3.33
N ASN A 108 1.75 -25.25 4.52
CA ASN A 108 2.81 -24.28 4.76
C ASN A 108 2.67 -22.95 3.97
N THR A 109 1.49 -22.69 3.41
CA THR A 109 1.17 -21.47 2.67
C THR A 109 -0.18 -20.89 3.12
N ALA A 110 -0.74 -19.96 2.36
CA ALA A 110 -2.04 -19.37 2.61
C ALA A 110 -2.85 -19.28 1.30
N TYR A 111 -4.16 -19.39 1.45
CA TYR A 111 -5.11 -19.32 0.34
C TYR A 111 -6.19 -18.28 0.63
N LEU A 112 -6.54 -17.48 -0.38
CA LEU A 112 -7.72 -16.62 -0.37
C LEU A 112 -8.82 -17.29 -1.18
N VAL A 113 -10.00 -17.48 -0.60
CA VAL A 113 -11.19 -18.03 -1.26
C VAL A 113 -12.14 -16.88 -1.56
N MET A 114 -12.51 -16.73 -2.84
CA MET A 114 -13.29 -15.59 -3.31
C MET A 114 -14.28 -15.98 -4.40
N ASP A 115 -15.14 -15.03 -4.81
CA ASP A 115 -16.03 -15.21 -5.95
C ASP A 115 -15.26 -15.70 -7.18
N PHE A 116 -15.76 -16.75 -7.82
CA PHE A 116 -15.37 -17.04 -9.19
C PHE A 116 -16.21 -16.18 -10.14
N VAL A 117 -15.56 -15.30 -10.89
CA VAL A 117 -16.22 -14.42 -11.86
C VAL A 117 -16.22 -15.09 -13.23
N GLU A 118 -17.39 -15.58 -13.65
CA GLU A 118 -17.55 -16.15 -14.99
C GLU A 118 -17.56 -15.04 -16.04
N GLY A 119 -16.53 -15.00 -16.89
CA GLY A 119 -16.35 -13.95 -17.88
C GLY A 119 -14.93 -13.94 -18.45
N GLN A 120 -14.55 -12.79 -19.01
CA GLN A 120 -13.21 -12.57 -19.51
C GLN A 120 -12.61 -11.29 -18.93
N SER A 121 -11.29 -11.19 -18.87
CA SER A 121 -10.64 -9.95 -18.47
C SER A 121 -10.85 -8.86 -19.52
N LEU A 122 -10.78 -7.59 -19.10
CA LEU A 122 -10.82 -6.45 -20.01
C LEU A 122 -9.67 -6.51 -21.02
N ASP A 123 -8.51 -7.05 -20.64
CA ASP A 123 -7.39 -7.28 -21.54
C ASP A 123 -7.77 -8.25 -22.68
N ALA A 124 -8.37 -9.40 -22.34
CA ALA A 124 -8.84 -10.36 -23.33
C ALA A 124 -9.97 -9.76 -24.21
N TYR A 125 -10.86 -8.99 -23.60
CA TYR A 125 -11.95 -8.30 -24.32
C TYR A 125 -11.40 -7.30 -25.34
N VAL A 126 -10.44 -6.44 -24.94
CA VAL A 126 -9.77 -5.47 -25.83
C VAL A 126 -9.03 -6.18 -26.95
N LYS A 127 -8.27 -7.24 -26.65
CA LYS A 127 -7.60 -8.06 -27.66
C LYS A 127 -8.57 -8.65 -28.68
N GLY A 128 -9.70 -9.16 -28.22
CA GLY A 128 -10.78 -9.70 -29.08
C GLY A 128 -11.46 -8.65 -29.96
N ARG A 129 -11.31 -7.35 -29.65
CA ARG A 129 -11.83 -6.21 -30.40
C ARG A 129 -10.81 -5.53 -31.33
N GLY A 130 -9.67 -6.19 -31.59
CA GLY A 130 -8.61 -5.65 -32.44
C GLY A 130 -7.62 -4.73 -31.70
N GLY A 131 -7.50 -4.90 -30.38
CA GLY A 131 -6.50 -4.24 -29.55
C GLY A 131 -6.86 -2.85 -29.00
N ARG A 132 -8.04 -2.32 -29.34
CA ARG A 132 -8.55 -1.05 -28.79
C ARG A 132 -10.08 -1.00 -28.79
N LEU A 133 -10.61 -0.12 -27.97
CA LEU A 133 -12.05 0.17 -27.87
C LEU A 133 -12.33 1.62 -28.28
N SER A 134 -13.57 1.94 -28.59
CA SER A 134 -13.98 3.34 -28.72
C SER A 134 -13.93 4.06 -27.37
N VAL A 135 -13.82 5.39 -27.40
CA VAL A 135 -13.86 6.23 -26.19
C VAL A 135 -15.13 5.97 -25.38
N SER A 136 -16.29 5.99 -26.05
CA SER A 136 -17.60 5.77 -25.40
C SER A 136 -17.71 4.37 -24.76
N GLU A 137 -17.22 3.33 -25.43
CA GLU A 137 -17.23 1.97 -24.89
C GLU A 137 -16.28 1.84 -23.69
N THR A 138 -15.09 2.43 -23.77
CA THR A 138 -14.13 2.45 -22.65
C THR A 138 -14.73 3.16 -21.43
N LEU A 139 -15.31 4.34 -21.61
CA LEU A 139 -15.94 5.09 -20.52
C LEU A 139 -17.13 4.33 -19.93
N ALA A 140 -17.95 3.67 -20.76
CA ALA A 140 -19.07 2.85 -20.26
C ALA A 140 -18.62 1.67 -19.41
N ILE A 141 -17.54 0.97 -19.81
CA ILE A 141 -16.94 -0.13 -19.04
C ILE A 141 -16.30 0.37 -17.75
N MET A 142 -15.59 1.50 -17.79
CA MET A 142 -14.85 2.01 -16.64
C MET A 142 -15.74 2.70 -15.60
N ARG A 143 -16.92 3.17 -15.97
CA ARG A 143 -17.86 3.82 -15.05
C ARG A 143 -18.17 3.00 -13.79
N PRO A 144 -18.60 1.73 -13.88
CA PRO A 144 -18.83 0.89 -12.70
C PRO A 144 -17.53 0.56 -11.94
N VAL A 145 -16.38 0.45 -12.62
CA VAL A 145 -15.07 0.20 -11.99
C VAL A 145 -14.68 1.38 -11.08
N ILE A 146 -14.77 2.61 -11.61
CA ILE A 146 -14.45 3.83 -10.86
C ILE A 146 -15.37 3.98 -9.64
N ARG A 147 -16.69 3.68 -9.80
CA ARG A 147 -17.64 3.65 -8.66
C ARG A 147 -17.30 2.61 -7.61
N ALA A 148 -16.96 1.40 -8.03
CA ALA A 148 -16.54 0.33 -7.12
C ALA A 148 -15.33 0.75 -6.30
N LEU A 149 -14.31 1.31 -6.98
CA LEU A 149 -13.10 1.78 -6.35
C LEU A 149 -13.31 2.98 -5.43
N ALA A 150 -14.24 3.89 -5.77
CA ALA A 150 -14.63 4.98 -4.87
C ALA A 150 -15.20 4.45 -3.53
N GLY A 151 -15.98 3.37 -3.57
CA GLY A 151 -16.46 2.69 -2.37
C GLY A 151 -15.34 2.03 -1.55
N VAL A 152 -14.32 1.49 -2.21
CA VAL A 152 -13.12 0.92 -1.58
C VAL A 152 -12.28 2.03 -0.92
N HIS A 153 -12.06 3.15 -1.62
CA HIS A 153 -11.33 4.31 -1.09
C HIS A 153 -12.00 4.93 0.14
N LYS A 154 -13.35 5.00 0.16
CA LYS A 154 -14.12 5.47 1.33
C LYS A 154 -13.91 4.61 2.58
N ARG A 155 -13.48 3.36 2.43
CA ARG A 155 -13.12 2.44 3.53
C ARG A 155 -11.63 2.45 3.87
N GLY A 156 -10.86 3.37 3.29
CA GLY A 156 -9.44 3.54 3.56
C GLY A 156 -8.55 2.51 2.88
N VAL A 157 -9.04 1.76 1.88
CA VAL A 157 -8.27 0.75 1.14
C VAL A 157 -7.84 1.28 -0.22
N ILE A 158 -6.62 0.96 -0.63
CA ILE A 158 -6.02 1.29 -1.93
C ILE A 158 -5.74 -0.03 -2.65
N HIS A 159 -6.11 -0.14 -3.93
CA HIS A 159 -5.98 -1.37 -4.71
C HIS A 159 -4.54 -1.66 -5.17
N ARG A 160 -3.85 -0.67 -5.72
CA ARG A 160 -2.43 -0.67 -6.13
C ARG A 160 -2.06 -1.52 -7.35
N ASP A 161 -2.98 -2.29 -7.89
CA ASP A 161 -2.75 -3.12 -9.10
C ASP A 161 -3.92 -3.05 -10.09
N ILE A 162 -4.40 -1.84 -10.39
CA ILE A 162 -5.43 -1.64 -11.40
C ILE A 162 -4.83 -1.74 -12.79
N SER A 163 -5.42 -2.60 -13.61
CA SER A 163 -5.02 -2.83 -15.00
C SER A 163 -6.11 -3.61 -15.74
N PRO A 164 -6.06 -3.71 -17.05
CA PRO A 164 -7.05 -4.49 -17.82
C PRO A 164 -7.15 -5.97 -17.43
N ASP A 165 -6.08 -6.58 -16.91
CA ASP A 165 -6.09 -7.98 -16.46
C ASP A 165 -6.94 -8.18 -15.21
N ASN A 166 -7.00 -7.16 -14.33
CA ASN A 166 -7.68 -7.21 -13.04
C ASN A 166 -9.12 -6.66 -13.07
N ILE A 167 -9.66 -6.43 -14.26
CA ILE A 167 -11.05 -6.03 -14.50
C ILE A 167 -11.73 -7.13 -15.31
N MET A 168 -12.76 -7.75 -14.73
CA MET A 168 -13.52 -8.83 -15.38
C MET A 168 -14.83 -8.31 -15.97
N ILE A 169 -15.15 -8.72 -17.17
CA ILE A 169 -16.43 -8.50 -17.82
C ILE A 169 -17.17 -9.84 -17.85
N THR A 170 -18.29 -9.91 -17.16
CA THR A 170 -19.12 -11.12 -17.08
C THR A 170 -19.97 -11.31 -18.35
N HIS A 171 -20.54 -12.50 -18.52
CA HIS A 171 -21.42 -12.80 -19.65
C HIS A 171 -22.68 -11.93 -19.68
N ASP A 172 -23.19 -11.49 -18.54
CA ASP A 172 -24.30 -10.55 -18.40
C ASP A 172 -23.86 -9.07 -18.44
N ARG A 173 -22.62 -8.82 -18.93
CA ARG A 173 -21.99 -7.48 -19.11
C ARG A 173 -21.82 -6.67 -17.84
N LYS A 174 -21.82 -7.29 -16.69
CA LYS A 174 -21.39 -6.63 -15.45
C LYS A 174 -19.87 -6.57 -15.41
N VAL A 175 -19.35 -5.57 -14.72
CA VAL A 175 -17.90 -5.38 -14.57
C VAL A 175 -17.54 -5.57 -13.10
N LYS A 176 -16.53 -6.38 -12.82
CA LYS A 176 -15.99 -6.60 -11.49
C LYS A 176 -14.49 -6.37 -11.44
N LEU A 177 -14.05 -5.64 -10.43
CA LEU A 177 -12.65 -5.48 -10.07
C LEU A 177 -12.22 -6.70 -9.25
N ILE A 178 -11.15 -7.34 -9.69
CA ILE A 178 -10.59 -8.53 -9.07
C ILE A 178 -9.14 -8.27 -8.63
N ASP A 179 -8.57 -9.24 -7.92
CA ASP A 179 -7.16 -9.29 -7.54
C ASP A 179 -6.66 -8.10 -6.69
N PHE A 180 -7.11 -8.07 -5.48
CA PHE A 180 -6.63 -7.16 -4.43
C PHE A 180 -5.33 -7.64 -3.76
N GLY A 181 -4.54 -8.51 -4.41
CA GLY A 181 -3.30 -9.06 -3.85
C GLY A 181 -2.20 -8.02 -3.57
N ALA A 182 -2.42 -6.78 -3.95
CA ALA A 182 -1.58 -5.63 -3.61
C ALA A 182 -2.29 -4.59 -2.74
N ALA A 183 -3.57 -4.82 -2.38
CA ALA A 183 -4.38 -3.83 -1.65
C ALA A 183 -3.88 -3.58 -0.22
N ARG A 184 -4.02 -2.34 0.26
CA ARG A 184 -3.56 -1.91 1.59
C ARG A 184 -4.50 -0.90 2.23
N MET A 185 -4.48 -0.89 3.56
CA MET A 185 -5.02 0.23 4.33
C MET A 185 -4.13 1.47 4.19
N TYR A 186 -4.74 2.62 4.21
CA TYR A 186 -4.07 3.91 4.21
C TYR A 186 -3.02 4.00 5.33
N GLY A 187 -1.82 4.50 5.01
CA GLY A 187 -0.77 4.73 6.03
C GLY A 187 0.18 3.56 6.29
N ASN A 188 0.06 2.44 5.58
CA ASN A 188 0.93 1.29 5.77
C ASN A 188 1.99 1.25 4.63
N TYR A 189 3.22 1.67 4.92
CA TYR A 189 4.25 2.01 3.91
C TYR A 189 5.31 0.92 3.64
N ASN A 190 5.31 -0.19 4.39
CA ASN A 190 6.41 -1.16 4.41
C ASN A 190 6.14 -2.44 3.60
N TYR A 191 6.03 -2.38 2.25
CA TYR A 191 5.73 -3.60 1.50
C TYR A 191 6.37 -3.67 0.13
N LEU A 192 6.51 -4.91 -0.37
CA LEU A 192 6.91 -5.21 -1.74
C LEU A 192 6.08 -4.39 -2.72
N ARG A 193 6.79 -3.74 -3.63
CA ARG A 193 6.19 -2.89 -4.64
C ARG A 193 5.83 -3.76 -5.83
N VAL A 194 4.54 -4.03 -5.98
CA VAL A 194 4.02 -4.59 -7.22
C VAL A 194 4.14 -3.49 -8.28
N GLN A 195 4.96 -3.76 -9.31
CA GLN A 195 5.13 -2.86 -10.44
C GLN A 195 4.52 -3.51 -11.69
N LYS A 196 3.60 -2.80 -12.34
CA LYS A 196 3.04 -3.21 -13.61
C LYS A 196 3.31 -2.14 -14.66
N GLY A 197 4.22 -2.43 -15.57
CA GLY A 197 4.67 -1.48 -16.57
C GLY A 197 3.53 -0.82 -17.33
N GLY A 198 3.53 0.51 -17.36
CA GLY A 198 2.50 1.32 -17.99
C GLY A 198 1.28 1.64 -17.13
N TYR A 199 1.13 1.00 -15.95
CA TYR A 199 -0.02 1.22 -15.06
C TYR A 199 0.39 1.72 -13.67
N SER A 200 1.58 1.37 -13.19
CA SER A 200 2.07 1.81 -11.90
C SER A 200 2.56 3.26 -11.95
N PRO A 201 2.07 4.15 -11.07
CA PRO A 201 2.51 5.53 -10.98
C PRO A 201 3.90 5.66 -10.33
N ILE A 202 4.48 6.87 -10.41
CA ILE A 202 5.84 7.14 -9.95
C ILE A 202 6.04 6.84 -8.46
N GLU A 203 5.08 7.16 -7.61
CA GLU A 203 5.13 6.91 -6.16
C GLU A 203 5.12 5.41 -5.82
N GLN A 204 4.56 4.54 -6.67
CA GLN A 204 4.65 3.09 -6.49
C GLN A 204 6.04 2.55 -6.78
N VAL A 205 6.85 3.23 -7.55
CA VAL A 205 8.20 2.80 -7.93
C VAL A 205 9.29 3.56 -7.19
N THR A 206 8.97 4.71 -6.59
CA THR A 206 9.91 5.53 -5.82
C THR A 206 10.00 5.04 -4.36
N PRO A 207 11.17 4.66 -3.84
CA PRO A 207 11.36 4.31 -2.42
C PRO A 207 10.91 5.44 -1.48
N GLY A 208 10.17 5.11 -0.41
CA GLY A 208 9.72 6.09 0.58
C GLY A 208 8.54 6.98 0.15
N ALA A 209 8.15 6.99 -1.13
CA ALA A 209 7.03 7.81 -1.57
C ALA A 209 5.70 7.31 -0.97
N GLN A 210 4.84 8.24 -0.61
CA GLN A 210 3.51 7.94 -0.10
C GLN A 210 2.61 7.42 -1.22
N ILE A 211 1.91 6.33 -0.95
CA ILE A 211 0.90 5.77 -1.85
C ILE A 211 -0.47 6.13 -1.29
N GLY A 212 -1.32 6.67 -2.14
CA GLY A 212 -2.67 7.10 -1.78
C GLY A 212 -3.71 6.67 -2.82
N PRO A 213 -5.01 7.01 -2.62
CA PRO A 213 -6.04 6.74 -3.61
C PRO A 213 -5.78 7.38 -4.98
N TYR A 214 -5.00 8.46 -5.01
CA TYR A 214 -4.51 9.09 -6.24
C TYR A 214 -3.60 8.17 -7.07
N SER A 215 -2.99 7.16 -6.46
CA SER A 215 -2.20 6.14 -7.17
C SER A 215 -3.10 5.23 -8.00
N ASP A 216 -4.24 4.84 -7.46
CA ASP A 216 -5.25 4.08 -8.20
C ASP A 216 -5.92 4.92 -9.30
N VAL A 217 -6.07 6.24 -9.10
CA VAL A 217 -6.54 7.18 -10.13
C VAL A 217 -5.64 7.15 -11.35
N TYR A 218 -4.32 7.22 -11.15
CA TYR A 218 -3.36 7.07 -12.26
C TYR A 218 -3.53 5.74 -12.99
N ALA A 219 -3.63 4.64 -12.27
CA ALA A 219 -3.77 3.31 -12.86
C ALA A 219 -5.11 3.12 -13.61
N LEU A 220 -6.21 3.72 -13.11
CA LEU A 220 -7.49 3.80 -13.83
C LEU A 220 -7.35 4.56 -15.14
N CYS A 221 -6.75 5.75 -15.11
CA CYS A 221 -6.53 6.57 -16.29
C CYS A 221 -5.56 5.89 -17.29
N ALA A 222 -4.51 5.21 -16.80
CA ALA A 222 -3.62 4.43 -17.64
C ALA A 222 -4.34 3.23 -18.30
N THR A 223 -5.27 2.61 -17.58
CA THR A 223 -6.14 1.55 -18.11
C THR A 223 -7.05 2.11 -19.22
N MET A 224 -7.72 3.23 -18.97
CA MET A 224 -8.57 3.90 -19.98
C MET A 224 -7.77 4.31 -21.21
N TYR A 225 -6.63 4.96 -21.01
CA TYR A 225 -5.76 5.37 -22.10
C TYR A 225 -5.34 4.18 -22.97
N THR A 226 -4.89 3.08 -22.33
CA THR A 226 -4.48 1.86 -23.04
C THR A 226 -5.64 1.23 -23.83
N CYS A 227 -6.83 1.17 -23.23
CA CYS A 227 -8.02 0.62 -23.90
C CYS A 227 -8.44 1.46 -25.12
N MET A 228 -8.36 2.79 -25.04
CA MET A 228 -8.76 3.70 -26.13
C MET A 228 -7.73 3.73 -27.25
N THR A 229 -6.45 3.84 -26.91
CA THR A 229 -5.37 4.05 -27.88
C THR A 229 -4.78 2.76 -28.44
N GLY A 230 -4.90 1.65 -27.69
CA GLY A 230 -4.16 0.40 -27.95
C GLY A 230 -2.67 0.47 -27.57
N VAL A 231 -2.21 1.60 -27.00
CA VAL A 231 -0.82 1.85 -26.62
C VAL A 231 -0.71 1.98 -25.11
N LYS A 232 0.22 1.26 -24.49
CA LYS A 232 0.48 1.42 -23.05
C LYS A 232 1.09 2.79 -22.76
N VAL A 233 0.73 3.34 -21.61
CA VAL A 233 1.41 4.53 -21.07
C VAL A 233 2.89 4.19 -20.85
N PRO A 234 3.86 5.04 -21.24
CA PRO A 234 5.27 4.81 -20.93
C PRO A 234 5.50 4.69 -19.43
N HIS A 235 6.58 4.02 -19.03
CA HIS A 235 6.89 3.86 -17.61
C HIS A 235 6.97 5.19 -16.88
N ALA A 236 6.40 5.26 -15.67
CA ALA A 236 6.33 6.51 -14.90
C ALA A 236 7.73 7.11 -14.64
N VAL A 237 8.76 6.28 -14.46
CA VAL A 237 10.16 6.72 -14.31
C VAL A 237 10.69 7.38 -15.60
N GLU A 238 10.35 6.85 -16.77
CA GLU A 238 10.74 7.45 -18.06
C GLU A 238 10.01 8.78 -18.27
N ARG A 239 8.70 8.82 -17.94
CA ARG A 239 7.90 10.03 -18.02
C ARG A 239 8.38 11.11 -17.06
N ALA A 240 8.83 10.75 -15.85
CA ALA A 240 9.38 11.70 -14.89
C ALA A 240 10.67 12.37 -15.39
N LYS A 241 11.50 11.64 -16.17
CA LYS A 241 12.70 12.23 -16.83
C LYS A 241 12.30 13.14 -17.99
N GLN A 242 11.41 12.68 -18.84
CA GLN A 242 10.88 13.43 -19.98
C GLN A 242 9.48 12.94 -20.32
N ASP A 243 8.46 13.71 -19.98
CA ASP A 243 7.08 13.33 -20.31
C ASP A 243 6.81 13.50 -21.81
N ARG A 244 6.67 12.38 -22.49
CA ARG A 244 6.33 12.28 -23.93
C ARG A 244 4.98 11.62 -24.14
N LEU A 245 4.10 11.63 -23.14
CA LEU A 245 2.77 11.07 -23.27
C LEU A 245 1.96 11.89 -24.29
N VAL A 246 1.52 11.21 -25.35
CA VAL A 246 0.75 11.84 -26.41
C VAL A 246 -0.73 11.80 -26.04
N PRO A 247 -1.46 12.92 -26.08
CA PRO A 247 -2.91 12.93 -25.86
C PRO A 247 -3.63 12.08 -26.90
N PRO A 248 -4.74 11.40 -26.55
CA PRO A 248 -5.51 10.57 -27.47
C PRO A 248 -5.96 11.29 -28.76
N SER A 249 -6.36 12.56 -28.67
CA SER A 249 -6.73 13.38 -29.83
C SER A 249 -5.57 13.55 -30.82
N ALA A 250 -4.36 13.74 -30.33
CA ALA A 250 -3.16 13.84 -31.17
C ALA A 250 -2.78 12.50 -31.83
N MET A 251 -3.36 11.38 -31.36
CA MET A 251 -3.26 10.06 -32.01
C MET A 251 -4.42 9.79 -32.99
N GLY A 252 -5.26 10.80 -33.24
CA GLY A 252 -6.38 10.72 -34.16
C GLY A 252 -7.67 10.10 -33.59
N LEU A 253 -7.78 10.01 -32.23
CA LEU A 253 -9.02 9.56 -31.60
C LEU A 253 -10.02 10.71 -31.50
N VAL A 254 -11.30 10.39 -31.73
CA VAL A 254 -12.40 11.34 -31.49
C VAL A 254 -12.78 11.24 -30.01
N ILE A 255 -12.36 12.21 -29.22
CA ILE A 255 -12.61 12.34 -27.79
C ILE A 255 -13.05 13.77 -27.48
N ALA A 256 -13.99 13.95 -26.54
CA ALA A 256 -14.37 15.28 -26.10
C ALA A 256 -13.20 15.95 -25.36
N PRO A 257 -12.95 17.27 -25.61
CA PRO A 257 -11.83 17.98 -24.96
C PRO A 257 -11.82 17.87 -23.44
N GLN A 258 -12.99 17.84 -22.80
CA GLN A 258 -13.14 17.70 -21.37
C GLN A 258 -12.78 16.28 -20.91
N GLU A 259 -13.22 15.23 -21.61
CA GLU A 259 -12.88 13.85 -21.29
C GLU A 259 -11.36 13.60 -21.40
N GLU A 260 -10.74 14.16 -22.45
CA GLU A 260 -9.30 14.12 -22.63
C GLU A 260 -8.55 14.87 -21.52
N ALA A 261 -9.00 16.09 -21.17
CA ALA A 261 -8.38 16.85 -20.08
C ALA A 261 -8.45 16.11 -18.75
N VAL A 262 -9.59 15.48 -18.42
CA VAL A 262 -9.75 14.66 -17.21
C VAL A 262 -8.82 13.44 -17.23
N LEU A 263 -8.74 12.74 -18.36
CA LEU A 263 -7.86 11.59 -18.53
C LEU A 263 -6.38 11.98 -18.34
N MET A 264 -5.94 13.05 -18.99
CA MET A 264 -4.55 13.52 -18.93
C MET A 264 -4.18 14.07 -17.55
N GLN A 265 -5.11 14.75 -16.86
CA GLN A 265 -4.90 15.16 -15.46
C GLN A 265 -4.73 13.95 -14.54
N GLY A 266 -5.54 12.91 -14.67
CA GLY A 266 -5.39 11.67 -13.89
C GLY A 266 -4.06 10.94 -14.18
N LEU A 267 -3.45 11.19 -15.34
CA LEU A 267 -2.14 10.67 -15.76
C LEU A 267 -0.97 11.61 -15.41
N ALA A 268 -1.18 12.71 -14.69
CA ALA A 268 -0.09 13.58 -14.25
C ALA A 268 0.96 12.78 -13.47
N ILE A 269 2.24 13.11 -13.68
CA ILE A 269 3.34 12.44 -12.97
C ILE A 269 3.31 12.80 -11.50
N ASP A 270 3.13 14.10 -11.19
CA ASP A 270 2.98 14.59 -9.82
C ASP A 270 1.63 14.14 -9.24
N PRO A 271 1.61 13.36 -8.15
CA PRO A 271 0.38 12.92 -7.49
C PRO A 271 -0.53 14.08 -7.05
N ALA A 272 0.05 15.23 -6.68
CA ALA A 272 -0.71 16.41 -6.22
C ALA A 272 -1.54 17.07 -7.34
N GLN A 273 -1.20 16.83 -8.59
CA GLN A 273 -1.93 17.35 -9.74
C GLN A 273 -3.10 16.47 -10.18
N ARG A 274 -3.19 15.25 -9.63
CA ARG A 274 -4.25 14.28 -9.95
C ARG A 274 -5.51 14.53 -9.13
N TYR A 275 -6.57 13.81 -9.48
CA TYR A 275 -7.73 13.68 -8.58
C TYR A 275 -7.33 12.91 -7.33
N ALA A 276 -7.72 13.41 -6.15
CA ALA A 276 -7.31 12.83 -4.88
C ALA A 276 -7.82 11.38 -4.68
N ASN A 277 -8.91 10.99 -5.34
CA ASN A 277 -9.49 9.66 -5.24
C ASN A 277 -10.43 9.36 -6.43
N ALA A 278 -10.93 8.12 -6.50
CA ALA A 278 -11.82 7.68 -7.56
C ALA A 278 -13.18 8.38 -7.57
N GLU A 279 -13.67 8.92 -6.46
CA GLU A 279 -14.92 9.69 -6.42
C GLU A 279 -14.78 11.00 -7.21
N GLN A 280 -13.68 11.74 -6.98
CA GLN A 280 -13.42 12.98 -7.71
C GLN A 280 -13.24 12.73 -9.22
N LEU A 281 -12.54 11.64 -9.59
CA LEU A 281 -12.42 11.23 -10.99
C LEU A 281 -13.79 10.92 -11.60
N TYR A 282 -14.65 10.22 -10.84
CA TYR A 282 -16.02 9.90 -11.28
C TYR A 282 -16.83 11.16 -11.57
N GLN A 283 -16.80 12.12 -10.64
CA GLN A 283 -17.51 13.40 -10.79
C GLN A 283 -17.01 14.16 -12.03
N ALA A 284 -15.70 14.26 -12.21
CA ALA A 284 -15.12 14.96 -13.35
C ALA A 284 -15.49 14.35 -14.72
N LEU A 285 -15.56 12.99 -14.81
CA LEU A 285 -15.88 12.29 -16.05
C LEU A 285 -17.37 12.22 -16.38
N TYR A 286 -18.24 12.12 -15.36
CA TYR A 286 -19.63 11.72 -15.59
C TYR A 286 -20.68 12.68 -15.06
N GLU A 287 -20.34 13.62 -14.14
CA GLU A 287 -21.31 14.54 -13.53
C GLU A 287 -21.21 15.96 -14.11
N THR A 288 -20.02 16.42 -14.45
CA THR A 288 -19.83 17.76 -15.05
C THR A 288 -20.46 17.88 -16.46
N SER A 289 -20.65 16.77 -17.16
CA SER A 289 -21.27 16.74 -18.49
C SER A 289 -22.80 16.94 -18.47
N MET A 290 -23.47 16.82 -17.32
CA MET A 290 -24.92 17.02 -17.20
C MET A 290 -25.34 18.50 -17.10
N GLU A 291 -24.44 19.40 -16.73
CA GLU A 291 -24.77 20.83 -16.59
C GLU A 291 -24.76 21.59 -17.93
N GLN A 292 -24.17 21.04 -18.98
CA GLN A 292 -24.08 21.73 -20.29
C GLN A 292 -25.17 21.36 -21.31
N THR A 293 -26.03 20.40 -21.04
CA THR A 293 -27.12 19.98 -21.96
C THR A 293 -28.54 20.20 -21.44
N GLY A 294 -28.71 20.80 -20.30
CA GLY A 294 -30.02 21.11 -19.70
C GLY A 294 -30.24 22.62 -19.57
N SER A 295 -31.14 23.13 -20.44
CA SER A 295 -31.65 24.49 -20.45
C SER A 295 -31.64 25.21 -19.09
N VAL A 296 -31.11 26.44 -19.13
CA VAL A 296 -31.24 27.48 -18.08
C VAL A 296 -32.72 27.57 -17.64
N SER A 297 -33.04 26.92 -16.54
CA SER A 297 -34.22 27.26 -15.74
C SER A 297 -33.72 28.04 -14.56
N MET A 298 -34.05 29.34 -14.52
CA MET A 298 -33.78 30.23 -13.41
C MET A 298 -34.31 29.61 -12.11
N MET A 299 -33.40 29.05 -11.29
CA MET A 299 -33.72 28.84 -9.89
C MET A 299 -33.67 30.17 -9.16
N THR A 300 -34.79 30.65 -8.70
CA THR A 300 -34.94 31.87 -7.91
C THR A 300 -34.20 31.70 -6.57
N HIS A 301 -33.67 32.80 -6.05
CA HIS A 301 -32.93 32.89 -4.78
C HIS A 301 -33.63 32.23 -3.56
N SER A 302 -34.95 32.02 -3.65
CA SER A 302 -35.77 31.33 -2.66
C SER A 302 -35.52 29.83 -2.54
N GLY A 303 -35.21 29.13 -3.67
CA GLY A 303 -34.97 27.69 -3.66
C GLY A 303 -33.64 27.29 -3.05
N ILE A 304 -32.61 28.13 -3.20
CA ILE A 304 -31.27 27.89 -2.63
C ILE A 304 -31.31 28.06 -1.10
N SER A 305 -32.02 29.06 -0.59
CA SER A 305 -32.18 29.29 0.85
C SER A 305 -32.95 28.17 1.53
N GLN A 306 -33.94 27.57 0.86
CA GLN A 306 -34.72 26.45 1.40
C GLN A 306 -33.88 25.15 1.42
N MET A 307 -33.12 24.89 0.38
CA MET A 307 -32.21 23.71 0.31
C MET A 307 -31.08 23.78 1.36
N LEU A 308 -30.56 24.99 1.64
CA LEU A 308 -29.56 25.19 2.69
C LEU A 308 -30.18 25.04 4.10
N ALA A 309 -31.41 25.43 4.29
CA ALA A 309 -32.15 25.25 5.56
C ALA A 309 -32.41 23.75 5.80
N ASP A 310 -32.85 23.01 4.79
CA ASP A 310 -33.09 21.56 4.87
C ASP A 310 -31.80 20.78 5.17
N MET A 311 -30.69 21.15 4.55
CA MET A 311 -29.36 20.56 4.83
C MET A 311 -28.87 20.84 6.27
N GLN A 312 -29.18 22.02 6.82
CA GLN A 312 -28.85 22.35 8.21
C GLN A 312 -29.73 21.58 9.20
N GLU A 313 -31.02 21.38 8.88
CA GLU A 313 -31.94 20.60 9.69
C GLU A 313 -31.59 19.12 9.72
N ASP A 314 -31.18 18.54 8.58
CA ASP A 314 -30.71 17.15 8.51
C ASP A 314 -29.39 16.94 9.26
N ARG A 315 -28.46 17.90 9.23
CA ARG A 315 -27.26 17.85 10.09
C ARG A 315 -27.60 17.89 11.58
N LYS A 316 -28.58 18.69 11.98
CA LYS A 316 -29.08 18.73 13.39
C LYS A 316 -29.73 17.40 13.79
N LYS A 317 -30.55 16.81 12.90
CA LYS A 317 -31.19 15.50 13.13
C LYS A 317 -30.16 14.37 13.24
N GLN A 318 -29.12 14.36 12.39
CA GLN A 318 -28.03 13.39 12.49
C GLN A 318 -27.19 13.56 13.77
N ALA A 319 -26.91 14.80 14.19
CA ALA A 319 -26.19 15.05 15.44
C ALA A 319 -27.01 14.63 16.66
N HIS A 320 -28.33 14.82 16.63
CA HIS A 320 -29.24 14.37 17.72
C HIS A 320 -29.33 12.84 17.77
N ARG A 321 -29.40 12.17 16.61
CA ARG A 321 -29.39 10.70 16.51
C ARG A 321 -28.07 10.10 17.02
N LYS A 322 -26.91 10.71 16.71
CA LYS A 322 -25.61 10.30 17.25
C LYS A 322 -25.53 10.47 18.77
N LYS A 323 -26.09 11.54 19.32
CA LYS A 323 -26.19 11.74 20.78
C LYS A 323 -27.09 10.72 21.44
N GLN A 324 -28.25 10.38 20.85
CA GLN A 324 -29.14 9.35 21.37
C GLN A 324 -28.53 7.96 21.35
N ILE A 325 -27.83 7.59 20.25
CA ILE A 325 -27.11 6.31 20.15
C ILE A 325 -25.98 6.25 21.20
N GLY A 326 -25.19 7.32 21.36
CA GLY A 326 -24.15 7.40 22.38
C GLY A 326 -24.72 7.27 23.81
N MET A 327 -25.89 7.85 24.08
CA MET A 327 -26.59 7.75 25.39
C MET A 327 -27.09 6.32 25.63
N VAL A 328 -27.70 5.68 24.63
CA VAL A 328 -28.18 4.27 24.73
C VAL A 328 -27.01 3.31 24.93
N CYS A 329 -25.91 3.47 24.19
CA CYS A 329 -24.71 2.66 24.40
C CYS A 329 -24.08 2.86 25.77
N GLY A 330 -24.08 4.09 26.28
CA GLY A 330 -23.63 4.39 27.65
C GLY A 330 -24.50 3.74 28.73
N ILE A 331 -25.81 3.75 28.58
CA ILE A 331 -26.77 3.12 29.53
C ILE A 331 -26.63 1.58 29.48
N VAL A 332 -26.44 0.98 28.29
CA VAL A 332 -26.25 -0.47 28.16
C VAL A 332 -24.93 -0.89 28.80
N LEU A 333 -23.86 -0.09 28.64
CA LEU A 333 -22.55 -0.34 29.27
C LEU A 333 -22.66 -0.25 30.82
N LEU A 334 -23.36 0.76 31.35
CA LEU A 334 -23.55 0.91 32.79
C LEU A 334 -24.44 -0.20 33.40
N LEU A 335 -25.46 -0.65 32.68
CA LEU A 335 -26.29 -1.79 33.09
C LEU A 335 -25.51 -3.11 33.03
N GLY A 336 -24.64 -3.31 32.03
CA GLY A 336 -23.75 -4.47 31.92
C GLY A 336 -22.75 -4.54 33.07
N ILE A 337 -22.14 -3.42 33.44
CA ILE A 337 -21.24 -3.34 34.59
C ILE A 337 -21.98 -3.55 35.92
N GLY A 338 -23.20 -2.99 36.06
CA GLY A 338 -24.03 -3.18 37.24
C GLY A 338 -24.44 -4.64 37.48
N THR A 339 -24.83 -5.36 36.42
CA THR A 339 -25.18 -6.80 36.50
C THR A 339 -23.93 -7.68 36.74
N PHE A 340 -22.78 -7.31 36.21
CA PHE A 340 -21.52 -8.03 36.46
C PHE A 340 -21.07 -7.86 37.93
N ILE A 341 -21.15 -6.65 38.48
CA ILE A 341 -20.82 -6.39 39.89
C ILE A 341 -21.84 -7.06 40.82
N TYR A 342 -23.13 -7.07 40.48
CA TYR A 342 -24.14 -7.78 41.24
C TYR A 342 -23.91 -9.30 41.28
N PHE A 343 -23.54 -9.88 40.14
CA PHE A 343 -23.22 -11.34 40.03
C PHE A 343 -21.95 -11.73 40.75
N GLN A 344 -20.93 -10.88 40.81
CA GLN A 344 -19.73 -11.06 41.60
C GLN A 344 -20.00 -10.95 43.11
N ARG A 345 -20.90 -10.04 43.53
CA ARG A 345 -21.21 -9.81 44.94
C ARG A 345 -22.04 -10.92 45.58
N THR A 346 -22.81 -11.67 44.78
CA THR A 346 -23.57 -12.83 45.24
C THR A 346 -22.74 -14.11 45.31
N ARG A 347 -21.51 -14.14 44.78
CA ARG A 347 -20.66 -15.33 44.73
C ARG A 347 -19.58 -15.38 45.80
N ASN A 348 -19.24 -14.25 46.42
CA ASN A 348 -18.28 -14.17 47.51
C ASN A 348 -18.90 -13.37 48.68
N GLY A 349 -19.35 -14.09 49.68
CA GLY A 349 -19.62 -13.56 50.99
C GLY A 349 -18.30 -13.21 51.68
N ASP A 350 -18.27 -11.99 52.25
CA ASP A 350 -17.30 -11.51 53.23
C ASP A 350 -15.81 -11.56 52.93
N GLU A 351 -15.23 -10.42 52.53
CA GLU A 351 -14.17 -9.76 53.32
C GLU A 351 -13.73 -8.42 52.68
N THR A 352 -14.01 -7.36 53.45
CA THR A 352 -13.33 -6.07 53.65
C THR A 352 -12.54 -5.39 52.54
N THR A 353 -13.06 -4.23 52.10
CA THR A 353 -12.43 -2.90 51.97
C THR A 353 -10.89 -2.83 51.97
N ALA A 354 -10.29 -2.60 50.81
CA ALA A 354 -9.15 -1.72 50.49
C ALA A 354 -8.44 -2.14 49.20
N ALA A 355 -9.09 -2.04 48.06
CA ALA A 355 -8.39 -2.23 46.78
C ALA A 355 -9.17 -1.63 45.61
N SER A 356 -9.65 -0.39 45.72
CA SER A 356 -10.51 0.20 44.68
C SER A 356 -9.87 1.34 43.89
N GLU A 357 -8.63 1.74 44.18
CA GLU A 357 -7.94 2.79 43.43
C GLU A 357 -6.75 2.32 42.58
N ALA A 358 -6.27 1.09 42.79
CA ALA A 358 -5.16 0.54 41.98
C ALA A 358 -5.60 -0.18 40.69
N THR A 359 -6.88 -0.53 40.56
CA THR A 359 -7.38 -1.37 39.43
C THR A 359 -7.74 -0.57 38.19
N THR A 360 -7.97 0.74 38.30
CA THR A 360 -8.36 1.59 37.17
C THR A 360 -7.15 2.10 36.36
N GLN A 361 -5.96 2.11 36.96
CA GLN A 361 -4.72 2.41 36.24
C GLN A 361 -4.05 1.19 35.58
N GLN A 362 -4.45 -0.03 35.97
CA GLN A 362 -3.89 -1.26 35.42
C GLN A 362 -4.63 -1.81 34.19
N ILE A 363 -5.84 -1.31 33.89
CA ILE A 363 -6.63 -1.77 32.71
C ILE A 363 -6.28 -0.99 31.42
N LEU A 364 -5.53 0.09 31.54
CA LEU A 364 -4.99 0.84 30.39
C LEU A 364 -3.56 0.47 30.00
N GLN A 365 -3.01 -0.60 30.59
CA GLN A 365 -1.62 -1.03 30.39
C GLN A 365 -1.45 -2.54 30.13
N THR A 366 -2.46 -3.22 29.65
CA THR A 366 -2.38 -4.60 29.14
C THR A 366 -2.88 -4.59 27.70
N GLU A 367 -2.22 -5.05 26.72
CA GLU A 367 -1.11 -5.91 26.39
C GLU A 367 -0.62 -5.53 24.99
N ILE A 368 0.45 -4.81 24.87
CA ILE A 368 1.34 -5.07 23.73
C ILE A 368 2.22 -6.18 24.26
N ASP A 369 1.98 -7.40 23.79
CA ASP A 369 2.84 -8.55 24.02
C ASP A 369 4.19 -8.26 23.35
N ALA A 370 5.03 -7.53 24.06
CA ALA A 370 6.41 -7.30 23.69
C ALA A 370 7.16 -8.59 24.04
N SER A 371 7.25 -9.50 23.08
CA SER A 371 8.43 -10.36 23.05
C SER A 371 9.64 -9.48 23.31
N PRO A 372 10.62 -9.89 24.17
CA PRO A 372 11.76 -9.04 24.47
C PRO A 372 12.42 -8.66 23.13
N MET A 373 12.34 -7.38 22.78
CA MET A 373 12.99 -6.87 21.59
C MET A 373 14.48 -7.05 21.82
N GLU A 374 15.13 -7.84 20.98
CA GLU A 374 16.55 -8.02 20.95
C GLU A 374 17.20 -6.64 20.97
N GLU A 375 18.01 -6.33 21.98
CA GLU A 375 18.68 -5.04 22.12
C GLU A 375 19.66 -4.91 20.95
N VAL A 376 19.31 -4.11 19.96
CA VAL A 376 20.17 -3.92 18.78
C VAL A 376 21.29 -2.98 19.17
N ASP A 377 22.53 -3.47 19.16
CA ASP A 377 23.71 -2.62 19.25
C ASP A 377 23.86 -1.77 17.98
N CYS A 378 23.27 -0.57 18.02
CA CYS A 378 23.32 0.37 16.91
C CYS A 378 24.75 0.78 16.52
N THR A 379 25.73 0.71 17.47
CA THR A 379 27.13 1.00 17.19
C THR A 379 27.77 -0.11 16.36
N ALA A 380 27.56 -1.36 16.74
CA ALA A 380 28.03 -2.51 15.98
C ALA A 380 27.39 -2.56 14.58
N TYR A 381 26.11 -2.22 14.49
CA TYR A 381 25.38 -2.17 13.22
C TYR A 381 25.90 -1.07 12.27
N ALA A 382 26.24 0.11 12.79
CA ALA A 382 26.89 1.16 12.00
C ALA A 382 28.31 0.76 11.57
N GLN A 383 29.06 0.05 12.43
CA GLN A 383 30.40 -0.44 12.12
C GLN A 383 30.37 -1.48 11.00
N GLU A 384 29.43 -2.42 11.04
CA GLU A 384 29.25 -3.42 9.99
C GLU A 384 29.01 -2.77 8.61
N PHE A 385 28.22 -1.68 8.57
CA PHE A 385 28.02 -0.91 7.36
C PHE A 385 29.33 -0.24 6.86
N TYR A 386 30.06 0.38 7.76
CA TYR A 386 31.35 0.98 7.42
C TYR A 386 32.32 -0.05 6.85
N ASP A 387 32.43 -1.22 7.49
CA ASP A 387 33.30 -2.31 7.08
C ASP A 387 32.92 -2.86 5.68
N LEU A 388 31.62 -2.92 5.37
CA LEU A 388 31.13 -3.25 4.04
C LEU A 388 31.61 -2.25 2.99
N CYS A 389 31.49 -0.95 3.25
CA CYS A 389 31.98 0.11 2.36
C CYS A 389 33.49 0.03 2.20
N ALA A 390 34.25 -0.13 3.27
CA ALA A 390 35.72 -0.23 3.26
C ALA A 390 36.20 -1.42 2.43
N LYS A 391 35.55 -2.58 2.57
CA LYS A 391 35.84 -3.78 1.77
C LYS A 391 35.59 -3.57 0.28
N GLN A 392 34.53 -2.83 -0.07
CA GLN A 392 34.24 -2.52 -1.48
C GLN A 392 35.25 -1.53 -2.08
N HIS A 393 35.70 -0.54 -1.27
CA HIS A 393 36.78 0.38 -1.67
C HIS A 393 38.09 -0.37 -1.91
N GLU A 394 38.48 -1.26 -1.00
CA GLU A 394 39.68 -2.09 -1.13
C GLU A 394 39.64 -2.94 -2.42
N ALA A 395 38.49 -3.55 -2.75
CA ALA A 395 38.30 -4.32 -3.97
C ALA A 395 38.45 -3.48 -5.24
N LYS A 396 38.24 -2.16 -5.17
CA LYS A 396 38.47 -1.19 -6.26
C LYS A 396 39.89 -0.58 -6.26
N GLY A 397 40.72 -0.94 -5.29
CA GLY A 397 42.10 -0.38 -5.11
C GLY A 397 42.09 1.00 -4.44
N ASN A 398 41.00 1.40 -3.80
CA ASN A 398 40.85 2.64 -3.08
C ASN A 398 40.99 2.42 -1.56
N THR A 399 41.23 3.50 -0.81
CA THR A 399 41.27 3.46 0.65
C THR A 399 40.17 4.35 1.21
N LEU A 400 39.28 3.78 2.02
CA LEU A 400 38.29 4.52 2.77
C LEU A 400 38.86 4.86 4.17
N THR A 401 38.75 6.12 4.58
CA THR A 401 39.29 6.58 5.85
C THR A 401 38.13 7.06 6.76
N GLN A 402 38.13 6.63 8.01
CA GLN A 402 37.23 7.16 9.02
C GLN A 402 37.84 8.41 9.64
N ARG A 403 37.05 9.48 9.73
CA ARG A 403 37.44 10.70 10.44
C ARG A 403 36.53 10.94 11.63
N ASP A 404 37.11 11.36 12.74
CA ASP A 404 36.39 11.57 14.00
C ASP A 404 35.25 12.61 13.83
N GLU A 405 35.49 13.70 13.13
CA GLU A 405 34.48 14.73 12.91
C GLU A 405 33.28 14.24 12.12
N PHE A 406 33.47 13.34 11.12
CA PHE A 406 32.38 12.70 10.36
C PHE A 406 31.59 11.72 11.23
N THR A 407 32.30 10.93 12.03
CA THR A 407 31.69 9.95 12.92
C THR A 407 30.85 10.63 14.01
N VAL A 408 31.37 11.71 14.61
CA VAL A 408 30.66 12.47 15.64
C VAL A 408 29.44 13.19 15.04
N ALA A 409 29.59 13.80 13.85
CA ALA A 409 28.46 14.42 13.15
C ALA A 409 27.34 13.41 12.85
N ALA A 410 27.71 12.22 12.34
CA ALA A 410 26.75 11.15 12.07
C ALA A 410 26.05 10.69 13.35
N LYS A 411 26.80 10.51 14.44
CA LYS A 411 26.24 10.08 15.73
C LYS A 411 25.25 11.08 16.31
N GLU A 412 25.59 12.37 16.29
CA GLU A 412 24.71 13.43 16.79
C GLU A 412 23.46 13.55 15.90
N THR A 413 23.63 13.50 14.58
CA THR A 413 22.53 13.56 13.62
C THR A 413 21.57 12.39 13.80
N ALA A 414 22.06 11.16 13.88
CA ALA A 414 21.23 9.99 14.07
C ALA A 414 20.46 10.04 15.42
N ALA A 415 21.14 10.43 16.51
CA ALA A 415 20.52 10.54 17.83
C ALA A 415 19.41 11.61 17.87
N LYS A 416 19.68 12.81 17.31
CA LYS A 416 18.67 13.88 17.24
C LYS A 416 17.50 13.48 16.35
N SER A 417 17.76 12.82 15.22
CA SER A 417 16.72 12.33 14.32
C SER A 417 15.80 11.30 14.98
N ALA A 418 16.37 10.37 15.74
CA ALA A 418 15.62 9.34 16.47
C ALA A 418 14.79 9.90 17.65
N ALA A 419 15.11 11.10 18.12
CA ALA A 419 14.38 11.80 19.18
C ALA A 419 13.27 12.74 18.65
N LEU A 420 13.11 12.86 17.31
CA LEU A 420 12.08 13.72 16.71
C LEU A 420 10.67 13.21 17.00
N VAL A 421 9.78 14.15 17.29
CA VAL A 421 8.33 13.93 17.30
C VAL A 421 7.77 14.76 16.13
N TYR A 422 7.09 14.12 15.21
CA TYR A 422 6.57 14.75 13.99
C TYR A 422 5.15 14.29 13.70
N THR A 423 4.39 15.14 13.03
CA THR A 423 2.98 14.88 12.65
C THR A 423 2.80 14.64 11.15
N SER A 424 3.82 14.98 10.35
CA SER A 424 3.84 14.77 8.91
C SER A 424 5.25 14.45 8.41
N MET A 425 5.35 13.85 7.22
CA MET A 425 6.64 13.58 6.57
C MET A 425 7.36 14.85 6.13
N ASP A 426 6.62 15.91 5.78
CA ASP A 426 7.23 17.20 5.42
C ASP A 426 7.91 17.84 6.63
N GLU A 427 7.27 17.76 7.80
CA GLU A 427 7.85 18.20 9.06
C GLU A 427 9.10 17.38 9.41
N LEU A 428 9.04 16.06 9.27
CA LEU A 428 10.19 15.19 9.47
C LEU A 428 11.34 15.54 8.53
N ASN A 429 11.09 15.65 7.23
CA ASN A 429 12.11 15.93 6.23
C ASN A 429 12.76 17.32 6.45
N ALA A 430 11.97 18.32 6.82
CA ALA A 430 12.49 19.65 7.16
C ALA A 430 13.39 19.60 8.40
N ALA A 431 12.96 18.88 9.46
CA ALA A 431 13.73 18.72 10.68
C ALA A 431 15.04 17.92 10.45
N LEU A 432 14.99 16.84 9.66
CA LEU A 432 16.18 16.05 9.29
C LEU A 432 17.18 16.90 8.52
N THR A 433 16.70 17.73 7.57
CA THR A 433 17.55 18.64 6.80
C THR A 433 18.21 19.67 7.70
N GLU A 434 17.48 20.25 8.62
CA GLU A 434 18.03 21.24 9.58
C GLU A 434 19.08 20.61 10.50
N ILE A 435 18.80 19.42 11.06
CA ILE A 435 19.74 18.69 11.94
C ILE A 435 21.05 18.38 11.20
N GLY A 436 20.99 17.89 9.96
CA GLY A 436 22.19 17.60 9.17
C GLY A 436 23.01 18.85 8.85
N ASN A 437 22.35 19.94 8.46
CA ASN A 437 23.03 21.23 8.18
C ASN A 437 23.67 21.80 9.45
N GLN A 438 23.01 21.70 10.61
CA GLN A 438 23.58 22.10 11.89
C GLN A 438 24.81 21.27 12.27
N ALA A 439 24.82 19.98 12.01
CA ALA A 439 25.98 19.12 12.25
C ALA A 439 27.18 19.55 11.39
N ILE A 440 26.98 19.78 10.08
CA ILE A 440 28.03 20.30 9.19
C ILE A 440 28.62 21.62 9.72
N ALA A 441 27.76 22.57 10.09
CA ALA A 441 28.20 23.87 10.61
C ALA A 441 28.96 23.73 11.94
N THR A 442 28.48 22.87 12.84
CA THR A 442 29.07 22.64 14.17
C THR A 442 30.47 22.01 14.06
N TYR A 443 30.60 20.99 13.25
CA TYR A 443 31.87 20.25 13.08
C TYR A 443 32.75 20.79 11.96
N LYS A 444 32.33 21.88 11.27
CA LYS A 444 33.07 22.56 10.22
C LYS A 444 33.57 21.62 9.13
N ILE A 445 32.70 20.71 8.67
CA ILE A 445 33.03 19.73 7.66
C ILE A 445 32.84 20.37 6.27
N PRO A 446 33.92 20.65 5.51
CA PRO A 446 33.82 21.31 4.20
C PRO A 446 33.48 20.32 3.09
N ASN A 447 32.71 20.77 2.10
CA ASN A 447 32.40 20.02 0.86
C ASN A 447 31.93 18.57 1.08
N THR A 448 31.10 18.36 2.09
CA THR A 448 30.64 17.05 2.53
C THR A 448 29.26 16.77 2.00
N GLY A 449 29.09 15.61 1.35
CA GLY A 449 27.79 15.00 1.16
C GLY A 449 27.29 14.42 2.48
N TRP A 450 26.00 14.52 2.72
CA TRP A 450 25.38 13.86 3.86
C TRP A 450 23.96 13.42 3.52
N VAL A 451 23.52 12.38 4.20
CA VAL A 451 22.16 11.86 4.05
C VAL A 451 21.66 11.34 5.38
N THR A 452 20.37 11.56 5.65
CA THR A 452 19.63 10.84 6.66
C THR A 452 18.62 9.94 5.98
N TYR A 453 18.50 8.71 6.47
CA TYR A 453 17.57 7.73 5.93
C TYR A 453 16.89 6.96 7.05
N THR A 454 15.66 6.51 6.83
CA THR A 454 14.89 5.81 7.85
C THR A 454 14.47 4.43 7.38
N PHE A 455 14.59 3.44 8.29
CA PHE A 455 14.05 2.11 8.12
C PHE A 455 13.17 1.77 9.32
N SER A 456 11.98 1.28 9.09
CA SER A 456 11.04 0.90 10.16
C SER A 456 11.42 -0.41 10.85
N LEU A 457 12.32 -1.20 10.25
CA LEU A 457 12.86 -2.44 10.79
C LEU A 457 14.38 -2.44 10.62
N LYS A 458 15.06 -3.29 11.38
CA LYS A 458 16.48 -3.56 11.14
C LYS A 458 16.62 -4.30 9.80
N GLU A 459 17.26 -3.66 8.83
CA GLU A 459 17.62 -4.27 7.56
C GLU A 459 19.06 -4.76 7.60
N ASP A 460 19.45 -5.71 6.73
CA ASP A 460 20.86 -6.05 6.57
C ASP A 460 21.65 -4.88 5.96
N VAL A 461 22.94 -4.80 6.27
CA VAL A 461 23.76 -3.65 5.87
C VAL A 461 23.93 -3.52 4.35
N ALA A 462 23.80 -4.61 3.59
CA ALA A 462 23.87 -4.57 2.13
C ALA A 462 22.60 -3.93 1.54
N THR A 463 21.43 -4.25 2.09
CA THR A 463 20.15 -3.60 1.75
C THR A 463 20.17 -2.12 2.10
N VAL A 464 20.68 -1.75 3.28
CA VAL A 464 20.83 -0.35 3.68
C VAL A 464 21.76 0.40 2.71
N LYS A 465 22.90 -0.17 2.40
CA LYS A 465 23.85 0.44 1.44
C LYS A 465 23.21 0.64 0.07
N GLN A 466 22.53 -0.35 -0.46
CA GLN A 466 21.88 -0.23 -1.77
C GLN A 466 20.80 0.88 -1.79
N ALA A 467 20.04 1.03 -0.70
CA ALA A 467 19.06 2.10 -0.58
C ALA A 467 19.73 3.48 -0.51
N LEU A 468 20.81 3.60 0.27
CA LEU A 468 21.59 4.83 0.38
C LEU A 468 22.29 5.18 -0.93
N ASP A 469 22.91 4.23 -1.62
CA ASP A 469 23.55 4.44 -2.94
C ASP A 469 22.54 4.98 -3.94
N THR A 470 21.34 4.40 -3.98
CA THR A 470 20.27 4.83 -4.88
C THR A 470 19.83 6.26 -4.56
N TYR A 471 19.67 6.59 -3.28
CA TYR A 471 19.28 7.92 -2.84
C TYR A 471 20.37 8.97 -3.11
N ILE A 472 21.63 8.63 -2.83
CA ILE A 472 22.76 9.53 -3.09
C ILE A 472 22.94 9.76 -4.60
N ALA A 473 22.77 8.73 -5.43
CA ALA A 473 22.82 8.88 -6.88
C ALA A 473 21.75 9.85 -7.39
N GLN A 474 20.52 9.74 -6.86
CA GLN A 474 19.44 10.69 -7.19
C GLN A 474 19.78 12.12 -6.75
N MET A 475 20.25 12.30 -5.51
CA MET A 475 20.69 13.61 -5.00
C MET A 475 21.82 14.22 -5.84
N ASN A 476 22.75 13.40 -6.28
CA ASN A 476 23.87 13.82 -7.15
C ASN A 476 23.37 14.26 -8.54
N GLU A 477 22.40 13.55 -9.12
CA GLU A 477 21.77 13.96 -10.39
C GLU A 477 21.10 15.34 -10.26
N GLU A 478 20.38 15.60 -9.15
CA GLU A 478 19.69 16.87 -8.90
C GLU A 478 20.66 18.03 -8.61
N ASN A 479 21.77 17.77 -7.90
CA ASN A 479 22.67 18.81 -7.40
C ASN A 479 24.03 18.85 -8.15
N GLN A 480 24.20 18.11 -9.24
CA GLN A 480 25.46 17.97 -9.99
C GLN A 480 26.61 17.43 -9.12
N GLY A 481 26.30 16.63 -8.12
CA GLY A 481 27.27 15.94 -7.28
C GLY A 481 27.95 14.79 -8.01
N THR A 482 29.16 14.44 -7.60
CA THR A 482 29.94 13.33 -8.18
C THR A 482 30.48 12.35 -7.15
N VAL A 483 30.32 12.66 -5.86
CA VAL A 483 30.80 11.81 -4.76
C VAL A 483 29.65 10.93 -4.26
N ASP A 484 29.92 9.65 -4.11
CA ASP A 484 29.01 8.64 -3.58
C ASP A 484 29.74 7.72 -2.59
N LEU A 485 29.04 6.73 -2.04
CA LEU A 485 29.62 5.79 -1.07
C LEU A 485 30.69 4.86 -1.67
N ASP A 486 30.76 4.77 -2.98
CA ASP A 486 31.69 3.90 -3.70
C ASP A 486 33.00 4.62 -4.12
N ASN A 487 33.01 5.96 -4.06
CA ASN A 487 34.17 6.77 -4.48
C ASN A 487 34.58 7.81 -3.43
N CYS A 488 33.92 7.90 -2.28
CA CYS A 488 34.29 8.84 -1.22
C CYS A 488 35.62 8.47 -0.59
N ALA A 489 36.41 9.47 -0.16
CA ALA A 489 37.65 9.26 0.57
C ALA A 489 37.44 9.12 2.06
N TYR A 490 36.37 9.74 2.58
CA TYR A 490 36.03 9.79 3.99
C TYR A 490 34.56 9.42 4.19
N LEU A 491 34.30 8.64 5.26
CA LEU A 491 32.96 8.19 5.61
C LEU A 491 32.79 8.21 7.13
N GLY A 492 31.69 8.80 7.57
CA GLY A 492 31.19 8.64 8.95
C GLY A 492 29.74 8.16 8.87
N VAL A 493 29.41 7.13 9.62
CA VAL A 493 28.08 6.54 9.64
C VAL A 493 27.65 6.29 11.08
N SER A 494 26.39 6.51 11.36
CA SER A 494 25.77 6.15 12.63
C SER A 494 24.31 5.80 12.42
N VAL A 495 23.78 5.00 13.34
CA VAL A 495 22.36 4.65 13.37
C VAL A 495 21.84 4.82 14.80
N ALA A 496 20.62 5.30 14.94
CA ALA A 496 19.90 5.36 16.19
C ALA A 496 18.49 4.81 16.01
N ARG A 497 17.95 4.20 17.06
CA ARG A 497 16.61 3.64 17.07
C ARG A 497 15.67 4.54 17.86
N ALA A 498 14.55 4.93 17.24
CA ALA A 498 13.49 5.68 17.90
C ALA A 498 12.61 4.77 18.78
N GLN A 499 11.76 5.37 19.62
CA GLN A 499 10.85 4.64 20.51
C GLN A 499 9.81 3.80 19.78
N ASP A 500 9.41 4.21 18.57
CA ASP A 500 8.49 3.47 17.69
C ASP A 500 9.15 2.32 16.95
N GLY A 501 10.45 2.08 17.15
CA GLY A 501 11.23 1.04 16.50
C GLY A 501 11.89 1.46 15.19
N THR A 502 11.66 2.68 14.68
CA THR A 502 12.29 3.19 13.46
C THR A 502 13.78 3.39 13.62
N TYR A 503 14.57 2.97 12.63
CA TYR A 503 16.02 3.17 12.57
C TYR A 503 16.35 4.41 11.75
N PHE A 504 17.05 5.36 12.33
CA PHE A 504 17.54 6.59 11.70
C PHE A 504 19.02 6.45 11.39
N TRP A 505 19.34 6.40 10.12
CA TRP A 505 20.72 6.36 9.62
C TRP A 505 21.17 7.77 9.27
N ALA A 506 22.36 8.13 9.69
CA ALA A 506 23.02 9.35 9.28
C ALA A 506 24.39 9.00 8.70
N VAL A 507 24.63 9.46 7.50
CA VAL A 507 25.85 9.18 6.74
C VAL A 507 26.42 10.49 6.24
N PHE A 508 27.70 10.73 6.53
CA PHE A 508 28.48 11.87 6.05
C PHE A 508 29.64 11.32 5.22
N TYR A 509 29.85 11.83 4.02
CA TYR A 509 30.85 11.33 3.09
C TYR A 509 31.49 12.45 2.27
N GLN A 510 32.77 12.30 1.90
CA GLN A 510 33.53 13.27 1.14
C GLN A 510 34.53 12.60 0.19
#